data_66569ee6e81506f69bf708332060f100
#
_entry.id   66569ee6e81506f69bf708332060f100
#
_cell.length_a   1.000
_cell.length_b   1.000
_cell.length_c   1.000
_cell.angle_alpha   90.00
_cell.angle_beta   90.00
_cell.angle_gamma   90.00
#
_symmetry.space_group_name_H-M   'P 1'
#
loop_
_entity.id
_entity.type
_entity.pdbx_description
1 polymer ?
#
loop_
_entity_poly.entity_id
_entity_poly.type
_entity_poly.pdbx_seq_one_letter_code
_entity_poly.pdbx_strand_id
1 'polypeptide(L)'
;MIPEHFKQNTSLEISVFGFPVQMDYMFYWPEKREHDQKDPLVSHIEYRAESGIVSETGYRSHFFFTQALVGTDYKTIAELVTGIAENLAIENGYQSPARGQMTLF
;
A
#
# COMPACT_ATOMS: atom_id res chain seq x y z
N MET A 1 -10.68 16.42 -4.84
CA MET A 1 -11.26 15.35 -5.68
C MET A 1 -10.24 14.22 -5.87
N ILE A 2 -10.72 13.00 -5.80
CA ILE A 2 -9.85 11.84 -5.93
C ILE A 2 -9.47 11.66 -7.40
N PRO A 3 -8.17 11.53 -7.70
CA PRO A 3 -7.76 11.28 -9.09
C PRO A 3 -8.36 9.99 -9.64
N GLU A 4 -8.78 10.04 -10.89
CA GLU A 4 -9.49 8.92 -11.52
C GLU A 4 -8.68 7.63 -11.55
N HIS A 5 -7.37 7.73 -11.71
CA HIS A 5 -6.55 6.52 -11.82
C HIS A 5 -6.49 5.70 -10.53
N PHE A 6 -6.91 6.28 -9.40
CA PHE A 6 -7.01 5.54 -8.15
C PHE A 6 -8.34 4.80 -8.01
N LYS A 7 -9.31 5.07 -8.90
CA LYS A 7 -10.66 4.52 -8.76
C LYS A 7 -10.80 3.19 -9.48
N GLN A 8 -9.96 2.24 -9.13
CA GLN A 8 -9.99 0.91 -9.73
C GLN A 8 -9.33 -0.08 -8.79
N ASN A 9 -9.70 -1.34 -8.92
CA ASN A 9 -9.03 -2.41 -8.17
C ASN A 9 -7.89 -2.92 -9.02
N THR A 10 -6.73 -3.12 -8.40
CA THR A 10 -5.50 -3.44 -9.14
C THR A 10 -4.64 -4.39 -8.32
N SER A 11 -4.09 -5.40 -8.98
CA SER A 11 -3.14 -6.31 -8.35
C SER A 11 -1.77 -6.08 -8.99
N LEU A 12 -0.74 -5.94 -8.16
CA LEU A 12 0.61 -5.67 -8.62
C LEU A 12 1.61 -6.43 -7.77
N GLU A 13 2.82 -6.57 -8.31
CA GLU A 13 3.96 -6.95 -7.51
C GLU A 13 4.82 -5.71 -7.36
N ILE A 14 5.19 -5.39 -6.12
CA ILE A 14 6.01 -4.22 -5.83
C ILE A 14 7.26 -4.65 -5.09
N SER A 15 8.22 -3.74 -4.98
CA SER A 15 9.43 -3.96 -4.21
C SER A 15 9.42 -3.03 -3.03
N VAL A 16 9.53 -3.60 -1.82
CA VAL A 16 9.54 -2.82 -0.58
C VAL A 16 10.92 -2.99 0.02
N PHE A 17 11.74 -1.96 -0.08
CA PHE A 17 13.13 -1.99 0.37
C PHE A 17 13.89 -3.18 -0.22
N GLY A 18 13.59 -3.53 -1.48
CA GLY A 18 14.25 -4.62 -2.17
C GLY A 18 13.59 -5.98 -2.03
N PHE A 19 12.54 -6.10 -1.21
CA PHE A 19 11.83 -7.35 -1.02
C PHE A 19 10.58 -7.38 -1.87
N PRO A 20 10.36 -8.46 -2.66
CA PRO A 20 9.15 -8.53 -3.49
C PRO A 20 7.91 -8.73 -2.64
N VAL A 21 6.85 -8.01 -2.95
CA VAL A 21 5.59 -8.07 -2.24
C VAL A 21 4.46 -8.07 -3.26
N GLN A 22 3.56 -9.05 -3.13
CA GLN A 22 2.34 -9.09 -3.92
C GLN A 22 1.30 -8.23 -3.22
N MET A 23 0.57 -7.39 -3.96
CA MET A 23 -0.46 -6.59 -3.33
C MET A 23 -1.72 -6.53 -4.17
N ASP A 24 -2.83 -6.40 -3.48
CA ASP A 24 -4.13 -6.16 -4.10
C ASP A 24 -4.65 -4.83 -3.55
N TYR A 25 -4.82 -3.87 -4.44
CA TYR A 25 -5.37 -2.57 -4.11
C TYR A 25 -6.85 -2.58 -4.45
N MET A 26 -7.70 -2.30 -3.46
CA MET A 26 -9.15 -2.33 -3.62
C MET A 26 -9.71 -0.98 -3.25
N PHE A 27 -9.91 -0.15 -4.29
CA PHE A 27 -10.50 1.16 -4.09
C PHE A 27 -11.93 1.01 -3.57
N TYR A 28 -12.66 0.04 -4.14
CA TYR A 28 -14.04 -0.22 -3.75
C TYR A 28 -14.09 -1.31 -2.69
N TRP A 29 -14.13 -0.88 -1.45
CA TRP A 29 -14.20 -1.82 -0.34
C TRP A 29 -15.30 -1.36 0.62
N PRO A 30 -16.32 -2.16 0.92
CA PRO A 30 -16.56 -3.44 0.24
C PRO A 30 -16.85 -3.23 -1.23
N GLU A 31 -16.94 -4.31 -1.98
CA GLU A 31 -17.06 -4.23 -3.43
C GLU A 31 -18.20 -3.30 -3.86
N LYS A 32 -17.91 -2.45 -4.83
CA LYS A 32 -18.88 -1.50 -5.33
C LYS A 32 -19.94 -2.20 -6.16
N ARG A 33 -21.19 -1.86 -5.92
CA ARG A 33 -22.29 -2.39 -6.72
C ARG A 33 -22.47 -1.55 -7.96
N GLU A 34 -23.04 -2.16 -9.00
CA GLU A 34 -23.20 -1.46 -10.27
C GLU A 34 -23.91 -0.13 -10.15
N HIS A 35 -24.92 -0.07 -9.30
CA HIS A 35 -25.73 1.15 -9.19
C HIS A 35 -25.14 2.19 -8.23
N ASP A 36 -24.03 1.88 -7.59
CA ASP A 36 -23.40 2.83 -6.69
C ASP A 36 -22.67 3.88 -7.48
N GLN A 37 -23.00 5.14 -7.25
CA GLN A 37 -22.38 6.26 -7.93
C GLN A 37 -21.37 6.99 -7.08
N LYS A 38 -21.33 6.65 -5.81
CA LYS A 38 -20.46 7.36 -4.86
C LYS A 38 -19.16 6.62 -4.63
N ASP A 39 -18.13 7.38 -4.32
CA ASP A 39 -16.87 6.80 -3.90
C ASP A 39 -17.06 6.06 -2.58
N PRO A 40 -16.34 4.98 -2.34
CA PRO A 40 -16.45 4.26 -1.07
C PRO A 40 -15.87 5.09 0.04
N LEU A 41 -16.28 4.80 1.27
CA LEU A 41 -15.74 5.47 2.45
C LEU A 41 -14.35 4.96 2.76
N VAL A 42 -14.12 3.67 2.56
CA VAL A 42 -12.89 2.99 2.92
C VAL A 42 -12.33 2.25 1.73
N SER A 43 -11.03 2.31 1.56
CA SER A 43 -10.29 1.50 0.59
C SER A 43 -9.40 0.52 1.34
N HIS A 44 -8.95 -0.52 0.66
CA HIS A 44 -8.26 -1.62 1.31
C HIS A 44 -7.09 -2.08 0.45
N ILE A 45 -5.98 -2.41 1.09
CA ILE A 45 -4.82 -3.00 0.41
C ILE A 45 -4.43 -4.25 1.18
N GLU A 46 -4.20 -5.34 0.44
CA GLU A 46 -3.66 -6.56 1.02
C GLU A 46 -2.25 -6.76 0.51
N TYR A 47 -1.33 -7.04 1.41
CA TYR A 47 0.06 -7.30 1.07
C TYR A 47 0.40 -8.73 1.45
N ARG A 48 1.11 -9.43 0.55
CA ARG A 48 1.59 -10.79 0.79
C ARG A 48 3.04 -10.88 0.34
N ALA A 49 3.90 -11.35 1.21
CA ALA A 49 5.31 -11.49 0.92
C ALA A 49 5.83 -12.79 1.52
N GLU A 50 6.87 -13.34 0.92
CA GLU A 50 7.53 -14.50 1.48
C GLU A 50 8.43 -14.09 2.65
N SER A 51 8.90 -12.83 2.61
CA SER A 51 9.71 -12.28 3.69
C SER A 51 8.82 -11.69 4.77
N GLY A 52 9.41 -11.36 5.91
CA GLY A 52 8.70 -10.70 6.99
C GLY A 52 8.73 -9.19 6.89
N ILE A 53 8.84 -8.64 5.68
CA ILE A 53 9.05 -7.19 5.53
C ILE A 53 7.86 -6.35 5.97
N VAL A 54 6.64 -6.78 5.65
CA VAL A 54 5.45 -6.01 6.03
C VAL A 54 4.79 -6.52 7.30
N SER A 55 5.03 -7.77 7.66
CA SER A 55 4.57 -8.35 8.93
C SER A 55 5.31 -9.66 9.15
N GLU A 56 5.26 -10.18 10.38
CA GLU A 56 5.95 -11.42 10.71
C GLU A 56 5.46 -12.60 9.90
N THR A 57 4.17 -12.60 9.55
CA THR A 57 3.58 -13.72 8.79
C THR A 57 3.72 -13.53 7.29
N GLY A 58 4.16 -12.36 6.85
CA GLY A 58 4.22 -12.04 5.44
C GLY A 58 2.90 -11.52 4.88
N TYR A 59 1.86 -11.50 5.68
CA TYR A 59 0.55 -10.99 5.27
C TYR A 59 0.22 -9.73 6.07
N ARG A 60 -0.27 -8.71 5.38
CA ARG A 60 -0.71 -7.50 6.06
C ARG A 60 -1.89 -6.90 5.32
N SER A 61 -2.93 -6.57 6.07
CA SER A 61 -4.12 -5.93 5.55
C SER A 61 -4.11 -4.48 6.03
N HIS A 62 -4.37 -3.54 5.14
CA HIS A 62 -4.35 -2.13 5.49
C HIS A 62 -5.61 -1.46 4.96
N PHE A 63 -6.34 -0.83 5.85
CA PHE A 63 -7.53 -0.07 5.49
C PHE A 63 -7.23 1.41 5.65
N PHE A 64 -7.76 2.23 4.76
CA PHE A 64 -7.62 3.67 4.90
C PHE A 64 -8.87 4.35 4.36
N PHE A 65 -9.12 5.55 4.88
CA PHE A 65 -10.24 6.32 4.38
C PHE A 65 -9.93 6.77 2.96
N THR A 66 -10.84 6.48 2.05
CA THR A 66 -10.68 6.84 0.63
C THR A 66 -10.41 8.33 0.45
N GLN A 67 -10.96 9.13 1.34
CA GLN A 67 -10.78 10.58 1.31
C GLN A 67 -9.31 10.99 1.42
N ALA A 68 -8.46 10.12 1.98
CA ALA A 68 -7.03 10.41 2.09
C ALA A 68 -6.35 10.54 0.72
N LEU A 69 -7.00 10.07 -0.33
CA LEU A 69 -6.47 10.20 -1.70
C LEU A 69 -6.66 11.58 -2.29
N VAL A 70 -7.50 12.40 -1.65
CA VAL A 70 -7.69 13.77 -2.11
C VAL A 70 -6.44 14.58 -1.79
N GLY A 71 -5.82 15.12 -2.82
CA GLY A 71 -4.62 15.92 -2.63
C GLY A 71 -3.35 15.13 -2.35
N THR A 72 -3.39 13.82 -2.56
CA THR A 72 -2.21 13.00 -2.33
C THR A 72 -1.10 13.35 -3.32
N ASP A 73 0.15 13.23 -2.88
CA ASP A 73 1.31 13.47 -3.72
C ASP A 73 1.68 12.28 -4.61
N TYR A 74 1.10 11.11 -4.34
CA TYR A 74 1.38 9.93 -5.14
C TYR A 74 0.77 10.07 -6.53
N LYS A 75 1.53 9.71 -7.56
CA LYS A 75 1.11 9.85 -8.94
C LYS A 75 0.48 8.59 -9.51
N THR A 76 0.78 7.45 -8.93
CA THR A 76 0.29 6.16 -9.42
C THR A 76 -0.12 5.28 -8.26
N ILE A 77 -0.89 4.23 -8.57
CA ILE A 77 -1.25 3.23 -7.57
C ILE A 77 0.00 2.56 -7.04
N ALA A 78 0.97 2.27 -7.92
CA ALA A 78 2.22 1.63 -7.50
C ALA A 78 2.94 2.49 -6.47
N GLU A 79 3.04 3.80 -6.69
CA GLU A 79 3.68 4.69 -5.72
C GLU A 79 2.93 4.71 -4.40
N LEU A 80 1.62 4.79 -4.46
CA LEU A 80 0.78 4.83 -3.26
C LEU A 80 0.98 3.57 -2.42
N VAL A 81 0.81 2.40 -3.03
CA VAL A 81 0.87 1.14 -2.28
C VAL A 81 2.28 0.85 -1.79
N THR A 82 3.30 1.26 -2.56
CA THR A 82 4.69 1.09 -2.12
C THR A 82 4.99 2.00 -0.94
N GLY A 83 4.55 3.26 -1.00
CA GLY A 83 4.77 4.19 0.10
C GLY A 83 4.12 3.73 1.39
N ILE A 84 2.90 3.23 1.30
CA ILE A 84 2.21 2.70 2.48
C ILE A 84 2.96 1.46 3.00
N ALA A 85 3.39 0.57 2.09
CA ALA A 85 4.09 -0.65 2.49
C ALA A 85 5.41 -0.33 3.18
N GLU A 86 6.12 0.70 2.71
CA GLU A 86 7.37 1.11 3.35
C GLU A 86 7.12 1.59 4.78
N ASN A 87 6.05 2.34 5.00
CA ASN A 87 5.70 2.76 6.34
C ASN A 87 5.34 1.57 7.22
N LEU A 88 4.61 0.60 6.67
CA LEU A 88 4.26 -0.60 7.41
C LEU A 88 5.51 -1.41 7.75
N ALA A 89 6.47 -1.47 6.84
CA ALA A 89 7.72 -2.18 7.07
C ALA A 89 8.49 -1.53 8.21
N ILE A 90 8.54 -0.20 8.23
CA ILE A 90 9.22 0.53 9.29
C ILE A 90 8.54 0.28 10.63
N GLU A 91 7.21 0.29 10.65
CA GLU A 91 6.46 -0.03 11.86
C GLU A 91 6.74 -1.46 12.32
N ASN A 92 7.01 -2.36 11.38
CA ASN A 92 7.32 -3.75 11.68
C ASN A 92 8.79 -3.96 12.06
N GLY A 93 9.55 -2.88 12.19
CA GLY A 93 10.91 -2.95 12.68
C GLY A 93 12.01 -2.85 11.64
N TYR A 94 11.66 -2.64 10.38
CA TYR A 94 12.68 -2.53 9.33
C TYR A 94 13.53 -1.27 9.53
N GLN A 95 14.84 -1.43 9.38
CA GLN A 95 15.76 -0.31 9.42
C GLN A 95 16.58 -0.31 8.14
N SER A 96 16.62 0.83 7.48
CA SER A 96 17.34 0.94 6.23
C SER A 96 18.85 0.84 6.46
N PRO A 97 19.52 -0.09 5.80
CA PRO A 97 20.97 -0.21 5.95
C PRO A 97 21.73 0.95 5.33
N ALA A 98 21.08 1.69 4.46
CA ALA A 98 21.73 2.81 3.82
C ALA A 98 21.90 4.00 4.74
N ARG A 99 21.17 4.03 5.86
CA ARG A 99 21.29 5.12 6.72
C ARG A 99 22.25 4.85 7.75
N GLY A 100 23.21 4.97 7.55
CA GLY A 100 24.12 4.85 8.52
C GLY A 100 24.55 3.62 8.97
N GLN A 101 24.27 2.95 8.67
CA GLN A 101 24.87 2.05 9.07
C GLN A 101 25.92 1.82 8.56
N MET A 102 25.97 2.32 7.96
CA MET A 102 26.81 2.21 7.49
C MET A 102 27.74 2.45 8.15
N THR A 103 27.82 2.64 8.84
CA THR A 103 28.57 2.91 9.31
C THR A 103 29.14 2.20 10.08
N LEU A 104 29.08 2.08 10.26
CA LEU A 104 29.41 1.57 10.90
C LEU A 104 29.90 0.70 10.93
N PHE A 105 29.97 0.52 10.73
CA PHE A 105 30.32 -0.22 10.75
C PHE A 105 30.87 -0.42 10.34
#